data_2644ebc2c02a02cdbddd4ddaa86ac39a
#
_entry.id   2644ebc2c02a02cdbddd4ddaa86ac39a
#
_cell.length_a   1.000
_cell.length_b   1.000
_cell.length_c   1.000
_cell.angle_alpha   90.00
_cell.angle_beta   90.00
_cell.angle_gamma   90.00
#
_symmetry.space_group_name_H-M   'P 1'
#
loop_
_entity.id
_entity.type
_entity.pdbx_description
1 polymer ?
#
loop_
_entity_poly.entity_id
_entity_poly.type
_entity_poly.pdbx_seq_one_letter_code
_entity_poly.pdbx_strand_id
1 'polypeptide(L)'
;VNKPITAHFSYIGYSISYFLSDSVWIVLEKKLWWFHAITSLLFLSLLPMTKMFHVIASVTNIFYTNLIKRGQIRPMHVSSILEDPDADIENISLGANKISDFSWKQLLDSVACTECARCTTVCPASRADKPLSPMKIITDVRNKLYSETLNLNNYDGKLVGGLISETELWSCTTCGACMEECPVLIEHVPTITDMRRHLVLSEGKPPEQSNESLEKTQQNGNPWGMPQHERTKWADDFDLELPTLADKKEVDVLYWVGCAGSYDPRNQGIARDLVKILKNANIDFAILGKEETCTGDSARRLGDEYLFETLANQNIKTLNKYKFNTVITACPHCFQVISKEYKDFGGNYNVVHHSEYIQKLIDDEKIKVSKNLEGTVTYHDACYLGRYNDIYEAPRTIIESLLSESGKIVEMKDNKSGSLCCGAGGGNMWHEITEGERINIKRFEQAVDTQADTVATACSFCAIMMEDAKNVTGNENAIQTLDVAELV
;
A
#
# COMPACT_ATOMS: atom_id res chain seq x y z
N VAL A 1 40.58 -12.70 -50.44
CA VAL A 1 39.81 -13.07 -49.23
C VAL A 1 38.55 -13.76 -49.71
N ASN A 2 38.39 -15.07 -49.39
CA ASN A 2 37.16 -15.81 -49.72
C ASN A 2 35.99 -15.22 -48.93
N LYS A 3 35.14 -14.46 -49.60
CA LYS A 3 33.91 -13.96 -49.00
C LYS A 3 32.99 -15.15 -48.63
N PRO A 4 32.53 -15.25 -47.39
CA PRO A 4 31.60 -16.33 -47.02
C PRO A 4 30.29 -16.21 -47.82
N ILE A 5 29.65 -17.35 -48.15
CA ILE A 5 28.39 -17.40 -48.90
C ILE A 5 27.31 -16.47 -48.32
N THR A 6 27.37 -16.23 -47.02
CA THR A 6 26.46 -15.37 -46.30
C THR A 6 26.83 -13.88 -46.25
N ALA A 7 27.95 -13.48 -46.88
CA ALA A 7 28.46 -12.09 -46.86
C ALA A 7 27.43 -11.06 -47.37
N HIS A 8 26.57 -11.44 -48.32
CA HIS A 8 25.52 -10.58 -48.85
C HIS A 8 24.40 -10.24 -47.85
N PHE A 9 24.26 -10.96 -46.76
CA PHE A 9 23.36 -10.59 -45.66
C PHE A 9 23.91 -9.47 -44.77
N SER A 10 25.17 -9.17 -44.88
CA SER A 10 25.79 -8.03 -44.19
C SER A 10 25.88 -6.83 -45.14
N TYR A 11 24.75 -6.18 -45.42
CA TYR A 11 24.62 -5.13 -46.43
C TYR A 11 25.70 -4.05 -46.36
N ILE A 12 25.97 -3.52 -45.16
CA ILE A 12 26.97 -2.47 -44.94
C ILE A 12 28.39 -3.01 -45.16
N GLY A 13 28.73 -4.13 -44.50
CA GLY A 13 30.07 -4.73 -44.64
C GLY A 13 30.34 -5.21 -46.06
N TYR A 14 29.33 -5.76 -46.74
CA TYR A 14 29.43 -6.20 -48.14
C TYR A 14 29.67 -5.01 -49.07
N SER A 15 28.94 -3.91 -48.94
CA SER A 15 29.12 -2.70 -49.72
C SER A 15 30.50 -2.10 -49.50
N ILE A 16 30.97 -1.97 -48.26
CA ILE A 16 32.30 -1.43 -47.94
C ILE A 16 33.39 -2.33 -48.54
N SER A 17 33.19 -3.64 -48.61
CA SER A 17 34.16 -4.60 -49.18
C SER A 17 34.46 -4.40 -50.65
N TYR A 18 33.67 -3.64 -51.40
CA TYR A 18 33.94 -3.30 -52.80
C TYR A 18 34.85 -2.08 -52.97
N PHE A 19 34.99 -1.24 -51.94
CA PHE A 19 35.75 0.00 -52.01
C PHE A 19 37.23 -0.15 -51.61
N LEU A 20 37.61 -1.30 -51.01
CA LEU A 20 38.97 -1.51 -50.49
C LEU A 20 39.61 -2.73 -51.17
N SER A 21 40.91 -2.64 -51.51
CA SER A 21 41.68 -3.77 -52.05
C SER A 21 41.92 -4.84 -50.98
N ASP A 22 42.08 -6.10 -51.36
CA ASP A 22 42.30 -7.24 -50.44
C ASP A 22 43.52 -7.04 -49.54
N SER A 23 44.58 -6.38 -50.03
CA SER A 23 45.77 -6.07 -49.24
C SER A 23 45.50 -5.07 -48.10
N VAL A 24 44.62 -4.10 -48.34
CA VAL A 24 44.20 -3.13 -47.33
C VAL A 24 43.30 -3.83 -46.29
N TRP A 25 42.42 -4.73 -46.74
CA TRP A 25 41.56 -5.49 -45.83
C TRP A 25 42.35 -6.35 -44.85
N ILE A 26 43.38 -7.08 -45.33
CA ILE A 26 44.20 -7.94 -44.46
C ILE A 26 44.88 -7.16 -43.34
N VAL A 27 45.34 -5.92 -43.63
CA VAL A 27 45.95 -5.06 -42.62
C VAL A 27 44.92 -4.42 -41.70
N LEU A 28 43.77 -4.03 -42.24
CA LEU A 28 42.71 -3.34 -41.48
C LEU A 28 41.94 -4.30 -40.59
N GLU A 29 41.73 -5.54 -41.01
CA GLU A 29 40.96 -6.56 -40.28
C GLU A 29 41.44 -6.72 -38.82
N LYS A 30 42.75 -6.95 -38.63
CA LYS A 30 43.32 -7.10 -37.30
C LYS A 30 43.20 -5.85 -36.45
N LYS A 31 43.39 -4.66 -37.06
CA LYS A 31 43.27 -3.40 -36.36
C LYS A 31 41.82 -3.10 -35.95
N LEU A 32 40.86 -3.33 -36.85
CA LEU A 32 39.44 -3.17 -36.58
C LEU A 32 38.95 -4.18 -35.53
N TRP A 33 39.44 -5.42 -35.60
CA TRP A 33 39.09 -6.45 -34.60
C TRP A 33 39.56 -6.02 -33.21
N TRP A 34 40.81 -5.60 -33.07
CA TRP A 34 41.33 -5.12 -31.78
C TRP A 34 40.65 -3.85 -31.32
N PHE A 35 40.37 -2.92 -32.21
CA PHE A 35 39.63 -1.71 -31.89
C PHE A 35 38.23 -2.06 -31.36
N HIS A 36 37.52 -2.94 -32.06
CA HIS A 36 36.19 -3.40 -31.61
C HIS A 36 36.26 -4.14 -30.25
N ALA A 37 37.21 -5.03 -30.09
CA ALA A 37 37.38 -5.78 -28.83
C ALA A 37 37.68 -4.83 -27.66
N ILE A 38 38.61 -3.91 -27.82
CA ILE A 38 38.97 -2.94 -26.78
C ILE A 38 37.79 -2.00 -26.48
N THR A 39 37.11 -1.46 -27.48
CA THR A 39 35.97 -0.57 -27.27
C THR A 39 34.80 -1.29 -26.61
N SER A 40 34.55 -2.55 -26.97
CA SER A 40 33.51 -3.37 -26.33
C SER A 40 33.82 -3.69 -24.88
N LEU A 41 35.07 -4.08 -24.57
CA LEU A 41 35.52 -4.32 -23.21
C LEU A 41 35.49 -3.04 -22.36
N LEU A 42 35.92 -1.93 -22.94
CA LEU A 42 35.86 -0.61 -22.28
C LEU A 42 34.40 -0.20 -21.99
N PHE A 43 33.53 -0.38 -22.99
CA PHE A 43 32.10 -0.12 -22.79
C PHE A 43 31.52 -0.98 -21.65
N LEU A 44 31.80 -2.30 -21.65
CA LEU A 44 31.34 -3.20 -20.59
C LEU A 44 31.87 -2.81 -19.19
N SER A 45 33.17 -2.41 -19.13
CA SER A 45 33.80 -2.00 -17.86
C SER A 45 33.28 -0.66 -17.33
N LEU A 46 32.85 0.25 -18.20
CA LEU A 46 32.26 1.54 -17.82
C LEU A 46 30.76 1.47 -17.58
N LEU A 47 30.09 0.38 -17.97
CA LEU A 47 28.63 0.22 -17.87
C LEU A 47 28.11 0.47 -16.45
N PRO A 48 28.74 -0.02 -15.36
CA PRO A 48 28.30 0.24 -13.99
C PRO A 48 28.31 1.73 -13.59
N MET A 49 29.13 2.54 -14.23
CA MET A 49 29.27 3.98 -13.96
C MET A 49 28.32 4.85 -14.80
N THR A 50 27.54 4.24 -15.67
CA THR A 50 26.63 4.94 -16.59
C THR A 50 25.17 4.64 -16.27
N LYS A 51 24.26 5.45 -16.82
CA LYS A 51 22.82 5.18 -16.74
C LYS A 51 22.43 3.82 -17.36
N MET A 52 23.26 3.23 -18.20
CA MET A 52 23.01 1.91 -18.80
C MET A 52 23.09 0.76 -17.80
N PHE A 53 23.62 0.99 -16.60
CA PHE A 53 23.68 -0.06 -15.57
C PHE A 53 22.29 -0.62 -15.19
N HIS A 54 21.24 0.18 -15.32
CA HIS A 54 19.88 -0.29 -15.06
C HIS A 54 19.50 -1.51 -15.91
N VAL A 55 20.08 -1.71 -17.09
CA VAL A 55 19.79 -2.89 -17.95
C VAL A 55 20.15 -4.20 -17.23
N ILE A 56 21.27 -4.22 -16.51
CA ILE A 56 21.69 -5.38 -15.70
C ILE A 56 20.97 -5.38 -14.35
N ALA A 57 20.94 -4.22 -13.70
CA ALA A 57 20.34 -4.08 -12.38
C ALA A 57 18.84 -4.42 -12.37
N SER A 58 18.09 -4.06 -13.43
CA SER A 58 16.66 -4.37 -13.54
C SER A 58 16.39 -5.87 -13.59
N VAL A 59 17.14 -6.62 -14.40
CA VAL A 59 17.01 -8.08 -14.47
C VAL A 59 17.32 -8.72 -13.12
N THR A 60 18.39 -8.26 -12.48
CA THR A 60 18.78 -8.71 -11.13
C THR A 60 17.70 -8.35 -10.11
N ASN A 61 17.12 -7.15 -10.20
CA ASN A 61 16.06 -6.68 -9.31
C ASN A 61 14.79 -7.52 -9.42
N ILE A 62 14.38 -7.84 -10.65
CA ILE A 62 13.23 -8.72 -10.91
C ILE A 62 13.50 -10.12 -10.35
N PHE A 63 14.71 -10.66 -10.51
CA PHE A 63 15.09 -11.98 -9.97
C PHE A 63 15.01 -12.02 -8.43
N TYR A 64 15.46 -10.95 -7.76
CA TYR A 64 15.43 -10.85 -6.30
C TYR A 64 14.17 -10.15 -5.76
N THR A 65 13.12 -10.04 -6.57
CA THR A 65 11.87 -9.47 -6.06
C THR A 65 11.33 -10.30 -4.91
N ASN A 66 10.77 -9.61 -3.94
CA ASN A 66 10.15 -10.28 -2.82
C ASN A 66 8.89 -11.03 -3.31
N LEU A 67 8.89 -12.35 -3.17
CA LEU A 67 7.74 -13.20 -3.52
C LEU A 67 6.61 -13.10 -2.48
N ILE A 68 6.85 -12.44 -1.36
CA ILE A 68 5.83 -12.09 -0.38
C ILE A 68 4.94 -11.01 -1.01
N LYS A 69 3.63 -11.10 -0.77
CA LYS A 69 2.65 -10.18 -1.37
C LYS A 69 3.05 -8.70 -1.17
N ARG A 70 2.81 -7.90 -2.19
CA ARG A 70 3.17 -6.48 -2.30
C ARG A 70 2.85 -5.69 -1.05
N GLY A 71 3.73 -4.75 -0.69
CA GLY A 71 3.50 -3.77 0.35
C GLY A 71 3.65 -4.26 1.80
N GLN A 72 4.16 -5.45 2.03
CA GLN A 72 4.55 -5.87 3.38
C GLN A 72 5.76 -5.05 3.84
N ILE A 73 5.61 -4.35 4.94
CA ILE A 73 6.69 -3.60 5.58
C ILE A 73 7.47 -4.58 6.46
N ARG A 74 8.79 -4.59 6.35
CA ARG A 74 9.65 -5.44 7.19
C ARG A 74 9.60 -4.98 8.64
N PRO A 75 9.48 -5.90 9.62
CA PRO A 75 9.54 -5.55 11.03
C PRO A 75 10.94 -5.05 11.41
N MET A 76 11.02 -4.13 12.35
CA MET A 76 12.30 -3.67 12.91
C MET A 76 12.64 -4.34 14.23
N HIS A 77 11.64 -4.92 14.92
CA HIS A 77 11.80 -5.49 16.27
C HIS A 77 12.44 -4.48 17.26
N VAL A 78 11.89 -3.27 17.27
CA VAL A 78 12.42 -2.13 18.05
C VAL A 78 12.51 -2.47 19.54
N SER A 79 11.52 -3.17 20.10
CA SER A 79 11.51 -3.59 21.50
C SER A 79 12.73 -4.48 21.81
N SER A 80 13.06 -5.44 20.94
CA SER A 80 14.23 -6.31 21.13
C SER A 80 15.55 -5.54 21.07
N ILE A 81 15.62 -4.51 20.24
CA ILE A 81 16.79 -3.64 20.13
C ILE A 81 16.96 -2.81 21.41
N LEU A 82 15.86 -2.24 21.93
CA LEU A 82 15.89 -1.41 23.13
C LEU A 82 16.10 -2.20 24.44
N GLU A 83 15.73 -3.48 24.46
CA GLU A 83 15.89 -4.38 25.60
C GLU A 83 17.28 -5.05 25.64
N ASP A 84 18.07 -4.96 24.58
CA ASP A 84 19.42 -5.52 24.54
C ASP A 84 20.39 -4.65 25.37
N PRO A 85 20.94 -5.16 26.49
CA PRO A 85 21.85 -4.41 27.34
C PRO A 85 23.18 -4.01 26.65
N ASP A 86 23.56 -4.77 25.60
CA ASP A 86 24.79 -4.55 24.84
C ASP A 86 24.55 -3.68 23.58
N ALA A 87 23.31 -3.24 23.36
CA ALA A 87 22.97 -2.41 22.21
C ALA A 87 23.59 -1.01 22.34
N ASP A 88 24.33 -0.62 21.33
CA ASP A 88 24.84 0.76 21.20
C ASP A 88 23.72 1.69 20.69
N ILE A 89 22.84 2.07 21.59
CA ILE A 89 21.63 2.87 21.28
C ILE A 89 21.98 4.19 20.57
N GLU A 90 23.15 4.78 20.85
CA GLU A 90 23.59 6.05 20.24
C GLU A 90 23.91 5.88 18.74
N ASN A 91 24.31 4.68 18.31
CA ASN A 91 24.69 4.38 16.92
C ASN A 91 23.66 3.53 16.17
N ILE A 92 22.56 3.11 16.80
CA ILE A 92 21.50 2.37 16.12
C ILE A 92 20.70 3.32 15.23
N SER A 93 20.62 3.01 13.93
CA SER A 93 19.74 3.71 13.00
C SER A 93 18.34 3.08 13.04
N LEU A 94 17.37 3.79 13.59
CA LEU A 94 15.96 3.41 13.54
C LEU A 94 15.31 4.04 12.30
N GLY A 95 15.33 3.31 11.20
CA GLY A 95 14.90 3.80 9.89
C GLY A 95 16.08 4.19 8.98
N ALA A 96 15.82 4.90 7.88
CA ALA A 96 16.83 5.18 6.87
C ALA A 96 16.96 6.67 6.55
N ASN A 97 18.17 7.22 6.73
CA ASN A 97 18.54 8.58 6.32
C ASN A 97 19.95 8.65 5.68
N LYS A 98 20.78 7.65 5.94
CA LYS A 98 22.11 7.49 5.32
C LYS A 98 22.05 6.31 4.37
N ILE A 99 22.93 6.29 3.36
CA ILE A 99 22.98 5.16 2.40
C ILE A 99 23.25 3.83 3.09
N SER A 100 24.04 3.83 4.16
CA SER A 100 24.31 2.63 4.98
C SER A 100 23.08 2.05 5.70
N ASP A 101 22.01 2.82 5.87
CA ASP A 101 20.82 2.40 6.58
C ASP A 101 19.86 1.60 5.69
N PHE A 102 19.99 1.77 4.36
CA PHE A 102 19.16 1.05 3.41
C PHE A 102 19.63 -0.40 3.24
N SER A 103 18.68 -1.30 3.11
CA SER A 103 18.98 -2.68 2.76
C SER A 103 19.59 -2.76 1.35
N TRP A 104 20.36 -3.82 1.09
CA TRP A 104 20.92 -4.07 -0.25
C TRP A 104 19.84 -4.10 -1.35
N LYS A 105 18.62 -4.57 -1.02
CA LYS A 105 17.49 -4.61 -1.95
C LYS A 105 16.99 -3.19 -2.31
N GLN A 106 16.86 -2.30 -1.33
CA GLN A 106 16.47 -0.90 -1.58
C GLN A 106 17.53 -0.16 -2.41
N LEU A 107 18.82 -0.43 -2.15
CA LEU A 107 19.89 0.12 -2.97
C LEU A 107 19.86 -0.46 -4.39
N LEU A 108 19.59 -1.77 -4.56
CA LEU A 108 19.40 -2.39 -5.87
C LEU A 108 18.18 -1.80 -6.59
N ASP A 109 17.05 -1.58 -5.90
CA ASP A 109 15.88 -0.89 -6.43
C ASP A 109 16.24 0.49 -7.01
N SER A 110 17.09 1.23 -6.30
CA SER A 110 17.47 2.58 -6.72
C SER A 110 18.26 2.58 -8.04
N VAL A 111 19.18 1.63 -8.21
CA VAL A 111 19.98 1.52 -9.44
C VAL A 111 19.26 0.79 -10.59
N ALA A 112 18.25 -0.01 -10.27
CA ALA A 112 17.39 -0.66 -11.26
C ALA A 112 16.38 0.29 -11.91
N CYS A 113 16.13 1.46 -11.32
CA CYS A 113 15.15 2.42 -11.81
C CYS A 113 15.50 2.91 -13.22
N THR A 114 14.59 2.68 -14.17
CA THR A 114 14.72 3.08 -15.59
C THR A 114 14.28 4.52 -15.86
N GLU A 115 13.83 5.25 -14.84
CA GLU A 115 13.28 6.61 -14.93
C GLU A 115 12.12 6.76 -15.95
N CYS A 116 11.29 5.71 -16.10
CA CYS A 116 10.17 5.71 -17.05
C CYS A 116 8.96 6.53 -16.59
N ALA A 117 8.96 7.04 -15.36
CA ALA A 117 7.94 7.86 -14.74
C ALA A 117 6.54 7.23 -14.57
N ARG A 118 6.30 5.96 -14.91
CA ARG A 118 5.00 5.31 -14.74
C ARG A 118 4.49 5.39 -13.31
N CYS A 119 5.36 5.15 -12.32
CA CYS A 119 5.03 5.25 -10.89
C CYS A 119 4.55 6.65 -10.49
N THR A 120 5.10 7.71 -11.08
CA THR A 120 4.69 9.11 -10.85
C THR A 120 3.33 9.41 -11.50
N THR A 121 3.12 8.92 -12.74
CA THR A 121 1.87 9.15 -13.48
C THR A 121 0.63 8.55 -12.77
N VAL A 122 0.80 7.40 -12.10
CA VAL A 122 -0.31 6.73 -11.38
C VAL A 122 -0.38 7.12 -9.90
N CYS A 123 0.60 7.84 -9.39
CA CYS A 123 0.63 8.23 -7.99
C CYS A 123 -0.51 9.19 -7.66
N PRO A 124 -1.38 8.87 -6.68
CA PRO A 124 -2.50 9.75 -6.32
C PRO A 124 -2.03 11.12 -5.80
N ALA A 125 -0.92 11.16 -5.08
CA ALA A 125 -0.33 12.42 -4.62
C ALA A 125 0.16 13.27 -5.79
N SER A 126 0.93 12.70 -6.73
CA SER A 126 1.36 13.42 -7.94
C SER A 126 0.17 13.90 -8.79
N ARG A 127 -0.87 13.08 -8.92
CA ARG A 127 -2.11 13.43 -9.66
C ARG A 127 -2.94 14.51 -8.98
N ALA A 128 -2.71 14.72 -7.69
CA ALA A 128 -3.32 15.79 -6.89
C ALA A 128 -2.37 16.98 -6.69
N ASP A 129 -1.36 17.12 -7.55
CA ASP A 129 -0.37 18.20 -7.53
C ASP A 129 0.38 18.36 -6.20
N LYS A 130 0.46 17.28 -5.41
CA LYS A 130 1.29 17.22 -4.20
C LYS A 130 2.76 16.97 -4.57
N PRO A 131 3.72 17.39 -3.74
CA PRO A 131 5.14 17.40 -4.12
C PRO A 131 5.77 16.02 -4.32
N LEU A 132 5.08 14.92 -4.01
CA LEU A 132 5.61 13.57 -4.13
C LEU A 132 5.71 13.09 -5.58
N SER A 133 6.92 12.71 -6.00
CA SER A 133 7.17 11.84 -7.15
C SER A 133 7.86 10.55 -6.69
N PRO A 134 7.20 9.37 -6.78
CA PRO A 134 7.84 8.11 -6.39
C PRO A 134 9.12 7.81 -7.16
N MET A 135 9.19 8.20 -8.43
CA MET A 135 10.42 8.09 -9.23
C MET A 135 11.54 8.92 -8.62
N LYS A 136 11.25 10.20 -8.26
CA LYS A 136 12.25 11.11 -7.69
C LYS A 136 12.82 10.54 -6.38
N ILE A 137 11.99 10.03 -5.49
CA ILE A 137 12.43 9.40 -4.23
C ILE A 137 13.50 8.33 -4.51
N ILE A 138 13.22 7.41 -5.42
CA ILE A 138 14.12 6.30 -5.75
C ILE A 138 15.40 6.80 -6.44
N THR A 139 15.27 7.76 -7.34
CA THR A 139 16.44 8.34 -8.03
C THR A 139 17.31 9.20 -7.12
N ASP A 140 16.74 9.85 -6.12
CA ASP A 140 17.50 10.62 -5.12
C ASP A 140 18.33 9.70 -4.21
N VAL A 141 17.77 8.55 -3.80
CA VAL A 141 18.55 7.50 -3.11
C VAL A 141 19.74 7.05 -3.98
N ARG A 142 19.51 6.77 -5.28
CA ARG A 142 20.59 6.41 -6.22
C ARG A 142 21.63 7.52 -6.37
N ASN A 143 21.19 8.76 -6.53
CA ASN A 143 22.08 9.90 -6.71
C ASN A 143 22.98 10.10 -5.48
N LYS A 144 22.40 9.94 -4.28
CA LYS A 144 23.15 9.97 -3.03
C LYS A 144 24.14 8.79 -2.93
N LEU A 145 23.72 7.59 -3.30
CA LEU A 145 24.58 6.40 -3.36
C LEU A 145 25.80 6.65 -4.28
N TYR A 146 25.58 7.18 -5.49
CA TYR A 146 26.68 7.45 -6.42
C TYR A 146 27.57 8.60 -5.98
N SER A 147 27.04 9.60 -5.28
CA SER A 147 27.83 10.66 -4.68
C SER A 147 28.79 10.12 -3.61
N GLU A 148 28.31 9.25 -2.72
CA GLU A 148 29.12 8.72 -1.62
C GLU A 148 30.10 7.62 -2.06
N THR A 149 29.74 6.81 -3.08
CA THR A 149 30.55 5.64 -3.47
C THR A 149 31.48 5.91 -4.65
N LEU A 150 31.05 6.73 -5.61
CA LEU A 150 31.76 6.95 -6.88
C LEU A 150 32.23 8.40 -7.07
N ASN A 151 31.96 9.29 -6.11
CA ASN A 151 32.17 10.74 -6.24
C ASN A 151 31.52 11.33 -7.50
N LEU A 152 30.45 10.70 -8.00
CA LEU A 152 29.68 11.16 -9.12
C LEU A 152 28.50 11.99 -8.58
N ASN A 153 28.42 13.25 -8.99
CA ASN A 153 27.42 14.22 -8.51
C ASN A 153 27.68 14.70 -7.06
N ASN A 154 27.80 15.99 -6.86
CA ASN A 154 28.01 16.58 -5.52
C ASN A 154 26.67 16.72 -4.79
N TYR A 155 26.23 15.65 -4.13
CA TYR A 155 25.08 15.67 -3.23
C TYR A 155 25.57 15.63 -1.76
N ASP A 156 26.12 16.73 -1.26
CA ASP A 156 26.69 16.82 0.08
C ASP A 156 25.62 16.95 1.21
N GLY A 157 24.34 17.14 0.83
CA GLY A 157 23.24 17.32 1.77
C GLY A 157 22.74 16.02 2.41
N LYS A 158 21.92 16.17 3.45
CA LYS A 158 21.12 15.07 4.02
C LYS A 158 20.18 14.50 2.96
N LEU A 159 19.88 13.21 3.05
CA LEU A 159 18.90 12.59 2.16
C LEU A 159 17.49 13.07 2.55
N VAL A 160 17.06 12.80 3.78
CA VAL A 160 15.77 13.25 4.32
C VAL A 160 15.94 14.64 4.95
N GLY A 161 15.04 15.55 4.63
CA GLY A 161 15.16 16.96 5.02
C GLY A 161 16.18 17.76 4.20
N GLY A 162 16.68 17.15 3.11
CA GLY A 162 17.60 17.77 2.15
C GLY A 162 17.16 17.49 0.73
N LEU A 163 17.64 16.39 0.11
CA LEU A 163 17.25 15.98 -1.26
C LEU A 163 15.78 15.60 -1.36
N ILE A 164 15.27 14.93 -0.33
CA ILE A 164 13.88 14.51 -0.18
C ILE A 164 13.28 15.33 0.96
N SER A 165 12.28 16.15 0.68
CA SER A 165 11.60 16.94 1.70
C SER A 165 10.68 16.06 2.56
N GLU A 166 10.43 16.48 3.80
CA GLU A 166 9.49 15.79 4.68
C GLU A 166 8.08 15.77 4.05
N THR A 167 7.64 16.86 3.42
CA THR A 167 6.34 16.96 2.74
C THR A 167 6.22 15.93 1.60
N GLU A 168 7.28 15.68 0.83
CA GLU A 168 7.29 14.60 -0.18
C GLU A 168 7.00 13.24 0.48
N LEU A 169 7.67 12.93 1.60
CA LEU A 169 7.46 11.66 2.31
C LEU A 169 6.05 11.54 2.87
N TRP A 170 5.56 12.61 3.52
CA TRP A 170 4.24 12.61 4.15
C TRP A 170 3.09 12.61 3.14
N SER A 171 3.31 13.06 1.90
CA SER A 171 2.31 12.98 0.82
C SER A 171 2.00 11.56 0.37
N CYS A 172 2.81 10.55 0.74
CA CYS A 172 2.61 9.17 0.34
C CYS A 172 1.45 8.53 1.12
N THR A 173 0.41 8.09 0.40
CA THR A 173 -0.72 7.35 0.96
C THR A 173 -0.47 5.86 1.11
N THR A 174 0.73 5.37 0.90
CA THR A 174 1.10 3.93 0.93
C THR A 174 0.18 3.01 0.12
N CYS A 175 -0.48 3.54 -0.91
CA CYS A 175 -1.51 2.80 -1.67
C CYS A 175 -0.96 1.73 -2.63
N GLY A 176 0.36 1.68 -2.85
CA GLY A 176 1.01 0.67 -3.69
C GLY A 176 0.86 0.85 -5.20
N ALA A 177 0.20 1.91 -5.71
CA ALA A 177 0.01 2.13 -7.16
C ALA A 177 1.36 2.23 -7.91
N CYS A 178 2.35 2.88 -7.32
CA CYS A 178 3.70 2.97 -7.88
C CYS A 178 4.40 1.61 -8.01
N MET A 179 4.16 0.71 -7.06
CA MET A 179 4.71 -0.65 -7.08
C MET A 179 3.99 -1.54 -8.10
N GLU A 180 2.67 -1.36 -8.25
CA GLU A 180 1.85 -2.05 -9.25
C GLU A 180 2.31 -1.76 -10.68
N GLU A 181 2.56 -0.49 -10.98
CA GLU A 181 2.93 -0.04 -12.33
C GLU A 181 4.43 -0.17 -12.64
N CYS A 182 5.26 -0.57 -11.67
CA CYS A 182 6.69 -0.63 -11.89
C CYS A 182 7.11 -1.86 -12.71
N PRO A 183 7.61 -1.69 -13.96
CA PRO A 183 7.98 -2.81 -14.82
C PRO A 183 9.22 -3.58 -14.32
N VAL A 184 9.97 -2.99 -13.39
CA VAL A 184 11.18 -3.59 -12.80
C VAL A 184 11.01 -3.87 -11.30
N LEU A 185 9.78 -3.86 -10.81
CA LEU A 185 9.34 -4.31 -9.49
C LEU A 185 10.05 -3.61 -8.30
N ILE A 186 10.19 -2.29 -8.39
CA ILE A 186 10.76 -1.47 -7.32
C ILE A 186 9.80 -1.37 -6.13
N GLU A 187 10.32 -1.52 -4.91
CA GLU A 187 9.57 -1.45 -3.66
C GLU A 187 9.59 -0.03 -3.06
N HIS A 188 8.81 0.90 -3.66
CA HIS A 188 8.79 2.30 -3.25
C HIS A 188 8.25 2.51 -1.82
N VAL A 189 7.14 1.84 -1.47
CA VAL A 189 6.46 2.04 -0.19
C VAL A 189 7.34 1.63 1.01
N PRO A 190 8.01 0.47 1.02
CA PRO A 190 8.95 0.13 2.09
C PRO A 190 10.07 1.16 2.26
N THR A 191 10.64 1.64 1.14
CA THR A 191 11.70 2.66 1.16
C THR A 191 11.22 3.97 1.78
N ILE A 192 10.03 4.45 1.41
CA ILE A 192 9.42 5.66 1.99
C ILE A 192 9.13 5.44 3.49
N THR A 193 8.63 4.26 3.87
CA THR A 193 8.31 3.96 5.27
C THR A 193 9.57 3.92 6.13
N ASP A 194 10.69 3.39 5.63
CA ASP A 194 11.95 3.39 6.38
C ASP A 194 12.49 4.81 6.61
N MET A 195 12.32 5.72 5.64
CA MET A 195 12.64 7.13 5.83
C MET A 195 11.71 7.80 6.86
N ARG A 196 10.41 7.47 6.86
CA ARG A 196 9.47 7.94 7.90
C ARG A 196 9.83 7.41 9.29
N ARG A 197 10.25 6.14 9.39
CA ARG A 197 10.75 5.56 10.64
C ARG A 197 11.91 6.37 11.21
N HIS A 198 12.84 6.79 10.37
CA HIS A 198 13.92 7.68 10.80
C HIS A 198 13.40 9.00 11.36
N LEU A 199 12.48 9.67 10.67
CA LEU A 199 11.90 10.92 11.14
C LEU A 199 11.19 10.76 12.49
N VAL A 200 10.43 9.69 12.67
CA VAL A 200 9.60 9.50 13.86
C VAL A 200 10.41 8.92 15.02
N LEU A 201 11.17 7.85 14.78
CA LEU A 201 11.86 7.14 15.86
C LEU A 201 13.21 7.75 16.24
N SER A 202 13.94 8.33 15.27
CA SER A 202 15.26 8.90 15.54
C SER A 202 15.22 10.42 15.74
N GLU A 203 14.38 11.15 15.00
CA GLU A 203 14.30 12.62 15.10
C GLU A 203 13.09 13.11 15.93
N GLY A 204 12.14 12.24 16.27
CA GLY A 204 10.93 12.61 17.03
C GLY A 204 10.02 13.59 16.27
N LYS A 205 9.96 13.50 14.94
CA LYS A 205 9.27 14.44 14.06
C LYS A 205 8.16 13.78 13.20
N PRO A 206 7.10 13.23 13.82
CA PRO A 206 5.90 12.91 13.04
C PRO A 206 5.25 14.20 12.52
N PRO A 207 4.35 14.11 11.50
CA PRO A 207 3.53 15.27 11.14
C PRO A 207 2.76 15.79 12.36
N GLU A 208 2.75 17.10 12.59
CA GLU A 208 2.21 17.71 13.83
C GLU A 208 0.78 17.23 14.14
N GLN A 209 -0.11 17.24 13.15
CA GLN A 209 -1.50 16.77 13.32
C GLN A 209 -1.58 15.25 13.60
N SER A 210 -0.68 14.45 13.03
CA SER A 210 -0.63 13.00 13.27
C SER A 210 -0.09 12.65 14.65
N ASN A 211 0.72 13.52 15.25
CA ASN A 211 1.28 13.28 16.58
C ASN A 211 0.16 13.08 17.61
N GLU A 212 -0.88 13.91 17.55
CA GLU A 212 -2.05 13.79 18.42
C GLU A 212 -2.73 12.42 18.29
N SER A 213 -2.84 11.88 17.06
CA SER A 213 -3.44 10.58 16.83
C SER A 213 -2.57 9.42 17.33
N LEU A 214 -1.23 9.55 17.24
CA LEU A 214 -0.29 8.58 17.80
C LEU A 214 -0.36 8.56 19.34
N GLU A 215 -0.35 9.73 19.97
CA GLU A 215 -0.51 9.85 21.44
C GLU A 215 -1.85 9.27 21.92
N LYS A 216 -2.96 9.59 21.25
CA LYS A 216 -4.28 9.01 21.53
C LYS A 216 -4.27 7.49 21.38
N THR A 217 -3.62 6.98 20.33
CA THR A 217 -3.50 5.55 20.10
C THR A 217 -2.69 4.87 21.21
N GLN A 218 -1.60 5.49 21.64
CA GLN A 218 -0.79 4.98 22.75
C GLN A 218 -1.55 4.96 24.08
N GLN A 219 -2.30 6.03 24.37
CA GLN A 219 -2.99 6.20 25.67
C GLN A 219 -4.30 5.38 25.73
N ASN A 220 -5.08 5.38 24.66
CA ASN A 220 -6.44 4.86 24.64
C ASN A 220 -6.63 3.64 23.74
N GLY A 221 -5.58 3.13 23.08
CA GLY A 221 -5.68 2.01 22.16
C GLY A 221 -6.46 2.31 20.87
N ASN A 222 -6.70 3.59 20.55
CA ASN A 222 -7.35 4.01 19.32
C ASN A 222 -7.02 5.46 18.93
N PRO A 223 -6.96 5.78 17.62
CA PRO A 223 -6.55 7.11 17.15
C PRO A 223 -7.58 8.23 17.38
N TRP A 224 -8.83 7.90 17.71
CA TRP A 224 -9.85 8.89 18.12
C TRP A 224 -9.66 9.38 19.53
N GLY A 225 -8.90 8.66 20.37
CA GLY A 225 -8.72 9.00 21.79
C GLY A 225 -9.95 8.69 22.65
N MET A 226 -10.88 7.91 22.12
CA MET A 226 -12.12 7.55 22.85
C MET A 226 -11.82 6.54 23.95
N PRO A 227 -12.56 6.62 25.07
CA PRO A 227 -12.40 5.66 26.17
C PRO A 227 -12.70 4.23 25.72
N GLN A 228 -11.92 3.27 26.21
CA GLN A 228 -12.04 1.87 25.84
C GLN A 228 -13.41 1.25 26.22
N HIS A 229 -14.06 1.76 27.27
CA HIS A 229 -15.39 1.28 27.68
C HIS A 229 -16.51 1.70 26.71
N GLU A 230 -16.29 2.71 25.86
CA GLU A 230 -17.25 3.15 24.85
C GLU A 230 -17.13 2.36 23.54
N ARG A 231 -16.18 1.43 23.44
CA ARG A 231 -15.93 0.69 22.19
C ARG A 231 -17.13 -0.15 21.70
N THR A 232 -18.04 -0.51 22.60
CA THR A 232 -19.25 -1.28 22.28
C THR A 232 -20.52 -0.44 22.22
N LYS A 233 -20.44 0.86 22.55
CA LYS A 233 -21.62 1.75 22.66
C LYS A 233 -22.46 1.83 21.37
N TRP A 234 -21.84 1.71 20.22
CA TRP A 234 -22.53 1.68 18.93
C TRP A 234 -23.56 0.55 18.78
N ALA A 235 -23.43 -0.50 19.58
CA ALA A 235 -24.38 -1.61 19.59
C ALA A 235 -25.48 -1.41 20.64
N ASP A 236 -25.12 -0.84 21.80
CA ASP A 236 -26.07 -0.56 22.90
C ASP A 236 -27.17 0.41 22.46
N ASP A 237 -26.82 1.40 21.64
CA ASP A 237 -27.75 2.40 21.10
C ASP A 237 -28.83 1.81 20.17
N PHE A 238 -28.72 0.53 19.77
CA PHE A 238 -29.61 -0.16 18.84
C PHE A 238 -30.15 -1.48 19.35
N ASP A 239 -30.10 -1.72 20.67
CA ASP A 239 -30.53 -2.98 21.32
C ASP A 239 -29.93 -4.24 20.64
N LEU A 240 -28.71 -4.12 20.09
CA LEU A 240 -28.00 -5.23 19.49
C LEU A 240 -27.26 -6.00 20.58
N GLU A 241 -27.82 -7.13 21.01
CA GLU A 241 -27.06 -8.07 21.85
C GLU A 241 -25.86 -8.59 21.09
N LEU A 242 -24.68 -8.17 21.53
CA LEU A 242 -23.41 -8.61 20.97
C LEU A 242 -22.75 -9.64 21.88
N PRO A 243 -22.59 -10.89 21.40
CA PRO A 243 -21.80 -11.86 22.13
C PRO A 243 -20.32 -11.44 22.16
N THR A 244 -19.71 -11.51 23.34
CA THR A 244 -18.27 -11.23 23.47
C THR A 244 -17.48 -12.53 23.68
N LEU A 245 -16.22 -12.54 23.26
CA LEU A 245 -15.31 -13.65 23.55
C LEU A 245 -14.98 -13.75 25.06
N ALA A 246 -15.10 -12.66 25.79
CA ALA A 246 -14.98 -12.68 27.23
C ALA A 246 -16.04 -13.62 27.89
N ASP A 247 -17.25 -13.69 27.32
CA ASP A 247 -18.35 -14.53 27.80
C ASP A 247 -18.31 -15.95 27.20
N LYS A 248 -18.17 -16.05 25.85
CA LYS A 248 -18.27 -17.33 25.13
C LYS A 248 -17.01 -18.19 25.16
N LYS A 249 -15.81 -17.57 25.20
CA LYS A 249 -14.47 -18.18 25.10
C LYS A 249 -14.13 -18.88 23.79
N GLU A 250 -15.10 -19.39 23.06
CA GLU A 250 -14.96 -20.12 21.81
C GLU A 250 -16.12 -19.80 20.86
N VAL A 251 -15.81 -19.52 19.59
CA VAL A 251 -16.77 -19.27 18.50
C VAL A 251 -16.19 -19.70 17.16
N ASP A 252 -17.02 -19.84 16.12
CA ASP A 252 -16.53 -20.05 14.77
C ASP A 252 -15.89 -18.80 14.18
N VAL A 253 -16.49 -17.64 14.42
CA VAL A 253 -16.10 -16.38 13.81
C VAL A 253 -15.86 -15.32 14.88
N LEU A 254 -14.66 -14.75 14.87
CA LEU A 254 -14.37 -13.51 15.56
C LEU A 254 -14.64 -12.33 14.60
N TYR A 255 -15.58 -11.46 14.94
CA TYR A 255 -15.71 -10.19 14.24
C TYR A 255 -14.79 -9.13 14.88
N TRP A 256 -13.74 -8.77 14.15
CA TRP A 256 -12.86 -7.64 14.47
C TRP A 256 -13.51 -6.37 13.97
N VAL A 257 -14.11 -5.60 14.85
CA VAL A 257 -14.89 -4.38 14.53
C VAL A 257 -13.99 -3.27 14.01
N GLY A 258 -12.80 -3.12 14.59
CA GLY A 258 -11.85 -2.05 14.29
C GLY A 258 -12.24 -0.72 14.95
N CYS A 259 -11.27 0.21 14.98
CA CYS A 259 -11.51 1.49 15.64
C CYS A 259 -12.54 2.34 14.88
N ALA A 260 -12.53 2.33 13.53
CA ALA A 260 -13.51 3.06 12.74
C ALA A 260 -14.94 2.56 13.00
N GLY A 261 -15.17 1.24 12.94
CA GLY A 261 -16.48 0.65 13.23
C GLY A 261 -16.96 0.90 14.67
N SER A 262 -16.03 1.10 15.61
CA SER A 262 -16.37 1.34 17.01
C SER A 262 -16.69 2.81 17.32
N TYR A 263 -15.98 3.77 16.71
CA TYR A 263 -15.99 5.16 17.14
C TYR A 263 -16.42 6.17 16.08
N ASP A 264 -16.36 5.82 14.80
CA ASP A 264 -16.79 6.71 13.73
C ASP A 264 -18.27 6.52 13.41
N PRO A 265 -19.12 7.58 13.48
CA PRO A 265 -20.57 7.46 13.28
C PRO A 265 -20.96 6.84 11.93
N ARG A 266 -20.21 7.15 10.84
CA ARG A 266 -20.47 6.59 9.52
C ARG A 266 -20.22 5.09 9.49
N ASN A 267 -19.12 4.63 10.08
CA ASN A 267 -18.72 3.23 10.10
C ASN A 267 -19.45 2.39 11.13
N GLN A 268 -20.05 2.99 12.15
CA GLN A 268 -20.93 2.30 13.07
C GLN A 268 -22.16 1.71 12.35
N GLY A 269 -22.65 2.38 11.27
CA GLY A 269 -23.68 1.83 10.39
C GLY A 269 -23.24 0.52 9.76
N ILE A 270 -22.07 0.51 9.14
CA ILE A 270 -21.48 -0.69 8.53
C ILE A 270 -21.32 -1.83 9.54
N ALA A 271 -20.82 -1.51 10.75
CA ALA A 271 -20.64 -2.50 11.81
C ALA A 271 -21.98 -3.13 12.25
N ARG A 272 -23.03 -2.33 12.38
CA ARG A 272 -24.39 -2.81 12.70
C ARG A 272 -24.96 -3.73 11.64
N ASP A 273 -24.84 -3.33 10.37
CA ASP A 273 -25.40 -4.11 9.27
C ASP A 273 -24.66 -5.43 9.10
N LEU A 274 -23.32 -5.44 9.25
CA LEU A 274 -22.57 -6.69 9.26
C LEU A 274 -23.00 -7.63 10.41
N VAL A 275 -23.27 -7.11 11.61
CA VAL A 275 -23.80 -7.91 12.73
C VAL A 275 -25.18 -8.48 12.39
N LYS A 276 -26.08 -7.70 11.75
CA LYS A 276 -27.39 -8.21 11.29
C LYS A 276 -27.23 -9.35 10.29
N ILE A 277 -26.33 -9.18 9.31
CA ILE A 277 -26.04 -10.21 8.31
C ILE A 277 -25.56 -11.50 8.98
N LEU A 278 -24.62 -11.42 9.95
CA LEU A 278 -24.13 -12.59 10.68
C LEU A 278 -25.22 -13.28 11.49
N LYS A 279 -26.09 -12.51 12.16
CA LYS A 279 -27.23 -13.03 12.91
C LYS A 279 -28.25 -13.72 12.00
N ASN A 280 -28.60 -13.08 10.87
CA ASN A 280 -29.55 -13.64 9.90
C ASN A 280 -29.02 -14.93 9.25
N ALA A 281 -27.71 -15.03 9.07
CA ALA A 281 -27.05 -16.24 8.57
C ALA A 281 -26.86 -17.33 9.64
N ASN A 282 -27.32 -17.11 10.88
CA ASN A 282 -27.12 -18.00 12.04
C ASN A 282 -25.64 -18.37 12.25
N ILE A 283 -24.72 -17.42 12.09
CA ILE A 283 -23.29 -17.63 12.32
C ILE A 283 -23.02 -17.55 13.84
N ASP A 284 -22.26 -18.54 14.35
CA ASP A 284 -21.73 -18.45 15.72
C ASP A 284 -20.54 -17.50 15.72
N PHE A 285 -20.78 -16.26 16.15
CA PHE A 285 -19.77 -15.22 16.19
C PHE A 285 -19.71 -14.52 17.56
N ALA A 286 -18.60 -13.82 17.78
CA ALA A 286 -18.45 -12.87 18.89
C ALA A 286 -17.50 -11.76 18.50
N ILE A 287 -17.47 -10.69 19.29
CA ILE A 287 -16.50 -9.60 19.22
C ILE A 287 -15.56 -9.66 20.43
N LEU A 288 -14.43 -8.97 20.36
CA LEU A 288 -13.56 -8.77 21.54
C LEU A 288 -14.12 -7.70 22.49
N GLY A 289 -14.95 -6.80 21.99
CA GLY A 289 -15.53 -5.71 22.76
C GLY A 289 -14.44 -4.80 23.34
N LYS A 290 -14.44 -4.62 24.65
CA LYS A 290 -13.48 -3.73 25.36
C LYS A 290 -12.04 -4.25 25.36
N GLU A 291 -11.79 -5.50 24.99
CA GLU A 291 -10.42 -6.05 24.90
C GLU A 291 -9.75 -5.79 23.53
N GLU A 292 -10.53 -5.34 22.53
CA GLU A 292 -9.98 -4.98 21.20
C GLU A 292 -9.29 -3.62 21.25
N THR A 293 -8.08 -3.52 20.69
CA THR A 293 -7.38 -2.25 20.49
C THR A 293 -7.11 -2.02 19.00
N CYS A 294 -6.59 -0.84 18.64
CA CYS A 294 -6.16 -0.57 17.28
C CYS A 294 -5.14 -1.61 16.82
N THR A 295 -5.21 -2.02 15.56
CA THR A 295 -4.20 -2.93 14.98
C THR A 295 -2.82 -2.30 14.85
N GLY A 296 -2.71 -0.96 14.96
CA GLY A 296 -1.46 -0.23 14.80
C GLY A 296 -1.14 0.16 13.34
N ASP A 297 -2.02 -0.09 12.37
CA ASP A 297 -1.77 0.21 10.96
C ASP A 297 -1.27 1.65 10.75
N SER A 298 -2.01 2.65 11.26
CA SER A 298 -1.64 4.07 11.08
C SER A 298 -0.28 4.39 11.70
N ALA A 299 0.02 3.86 12.89
CA ALA A 299 1.31 4.06 13.54
C ALA A 299 2.44 3.52 12.65
N ARG A 300 2.30 2.29 12.15
CA ARG A 300 3.29 1.66 11.27
C ARG A 300 3.51 2.45 9.98
N ARG A 301 2.42 2.92 9.33
CA ARG A 301 2.50 3.70 8.08
C ARG A 301 3.08 5.10 8.29
N LEU A 302 2.90 5.67 9.46
CA LEU A 302 3.56 6.91 9.88
C LEU A 302 5.03 6.71 10.26
N GLY A 303 5.47 5.47 10.51
CA GLY A 303 6.85 5.17 10.89
C GLY A 303 7.06 4.95 12.39
N ASP A 304 6.00 5.01 13.21
CA ASP A 304 6.10 4.63 14.62
C ASP A 304 5.99 3.10 14.78
N GLU A 305 7.10 2.43 14.47
CA GLU A 305 7.18 0.98 14.55
C GLU A 305 7.14 0.47 15.99
N TYR A 306 7.61 1.25 16.97
CA TYR A 306 7.56 0.88 18.37
C TYR A 306 6.11 0.80 18.89
N LEU A 307 5.30 1.82 18.59
CA LEU A 307 3.88 1.80 18.94
C LEU A 307 3.14 0.67 18.21
N PHE A 308 3.44 0.45 16.93
CA PHE A 308 2.89 -0.66 16.18
C PHE A 308 3.21 -2.01 16.83
N GLU A 309 4.47 -2.27 17.16
CA GLU A 309 4.94 -3.52 17.80
C GLU A 309 4.25 -3.75 19.14
N THR A 310 4.14 -2.69 19.95
CA THR A 310 3.43 -2.72 21.23
C THR A 310 1.98 -3.16 21.07
N LEU A 311 1.25 -2.54 20.14
CA LEU A 311 -0.15 -2.87 19.86
C LEU A 311 -0.30 -4.27 19.26
N ALA A 312 0.59 -4.68 18.36
CA ALA A 312 0.59 -6.00 17.76
C ALA A 312 0.74 -7.08 18.83
N ASN A 313 1.75 -6.96 19.70
CA ASN A 313 2.00 -7.90 20.79
C ASN A 313 0.82 -7.95 21.77
N GLN A 314 0.22 -6.80 22.11
CA GLN A 314 -0.96 -6.75 22.98
C GLN A 314 -2.16 -7.47 22.35
N ASN A 315 -2.46 -7.20 21.08
CA ASN A 315 -3.57 -7.82 20.37
C ASN A 315 -3.34 -9.33 20.17
N ILE A 316 -2.14 -9.75 19.81
CA ILE A 316 -1.79 -11.18 19.69
C ILE A 316 -1.97 -11.88 21.04
N LYS A 317 -1.49 -11.29 22.12
CA LYS A 317 -1.71 -11.83 23.48
C LYS A 317 -3.20 -11.94 23.82
N THR A 318 -4.01 -10.99 23.40
CA THR A 318 -5.47 -11.01 23.63
C THR A 318 -6.14 -12.09 22.78
N LEU A 319 -5.86 -12.14 21.48
CA LEU A 319 -6.40 -13.14 20.56
C LEU A 319 -6.09 -14.58 21.00
N ASN A 320 -4.87 -14.82 21.48
CA ASN A 320 -4.42 -16.14 21.93
C ASN A 320 -5.08 -16.65 23.23
N LYS A 321 -5.89 -15.80 23.92
CA LYS A 321 -6.71 -16.25 25.06
C LYS A 321 -7.94 -17.05 24.63
N TYR A 322 -8.35 -16.93 23.36
CA TYR A 322 -9.63 -17.38 22.85
C TYR A 322 -9.47 -18.38 21.70
N LYS A 323 -10.55 -19.12 21.42
CA LYS A 323 -10.59 -20.03 20.29
C LYS A 323 -11.61 -19.54 19.26
N PHE A 324 -11.16 -19.45 18.02
CA PHE A 324 -11.98 -19.10 16.85
C PHE A 324 -11.34 -19.67 15.59
N ASN A 325 -12.15 -19.96 14.59
CA ASN A 325 -11.67 -20.51 13.32
C ASN A 325 -11.31 -19.42 12.32
N THR A 326 -12.06 -18.31 12.31
CA THR A 326 -11.89 -17.23 11.34
C THR A 326 -12.07 -15.87 12.00
N VAL A 327 -11.23 -14.92 11.62
CA VAL A 327 -11.42 -13.49 11.92
C VAL A 327 -12.03 -12.81 10.71
N ILE A 328 -13.11 -12.06 10.86
CA ILE A 328 -13.66 -11.20 9.82
C ILE A 328 -13.51 -9.73 10.20
N THR A 329 -13.28 -8.88 9.21
CA THR A 329 -13.22 -7.43 9.43
C THR A 329 -13.67 -6.66 8.18
N ALA A 330 -14.31 -5.50 8.38
CA ALA A 330 -14.72 -4.62 7.30
C ALA A 330 -13.61 -3.64 6.84
N CYS A 331 -12.50 -3.58 7.58
CA CYS A 331 -11.40 -2.70 7.27
C CYS A 331 -10.24 -3.44 6.58
N PRO A 332 -9.92 -3.16 5.29
CA PRO A 332 -8.78 -3.78 4.61
C PRO A 332 -7.43 -3.51 5.26
N HIS A 333 -7.27 -2.42 6.00
CA HIS A 333 -6.07 -2.12 6.76
C HIS A 333 -5.92 -3.09 7.95
N CYS A 334 -7.00 -3.30 8.73
CA CYS A 334 -7.02 -4.31 9.78
C CYS A 334 -6.80 -5.71 9.19
N PHE A 335 -7.46 -6.03 8.06
CA PHE A 335 -7.28 -7.29 7.34
C PHE A 335 -5.81 -7.53 6.98
N GLN A 336 -5.13 -6.55 6.38
CA GLN A 336 -3.72 -6.63 6.00
C GLN A 336 -2.82 -6.87 7.22
N VAL A 337 -3.02 -6.08 8.28
CA VAL A 337 -2.19 -6.16 9.49
C VAL A 337 -2.34 -7.51 10.19
N ILE A 338 -3.59 -7.92 10.48
CA ILE A 338 -3.84 -9.15 11.24
C ILE A 338 -3.46 -10.39 10.42
N SER A 339 -3.76 -10.41 9.10
CA SER A 339 -3.51 -11.59 8.26
C SER A 339 -2.05 -11.79 7.88
N LYS A 340 -1.27 -10.70 7.79
CA LYS A 340 0.08 -10.75 7.23
C LYS A 340 1.16 -10.22 8.16
N GLU A 341 0.93 -9.04 8.75
CA GLU A 341 1.98 -8.35 9.48
C GLU A 341 2.12 -8.87 10.91
N TYR A 342 1.04 -9.33 11.55
CA TYR A 342 1.12 -9.99 12.87
C TYR A 342 1.89 -11.31 12.85
N LYS A 343 2.07 -11.93 11.67
CA LYS A 343 2.89 -13.15 11.54
C LYS A 343 4.33 -12.94 11.97
N ASP A 344 4.87 -11.76 11.71
CA ASP A 344 6.22 -11.39 12.09
C ASP A 344 6.40 -11.30 13.62
N PHE A 345 5.28 -11.23 14.36
CA PHE A 345 5.21 -11.15 15.83
C PHE A 345 4.56 -12.40 16.46
N GLY A 346 4.44 -13.49 15.70
CA GLY A 346 3.91 -14.76 16.18
C GLY A 346 2.40 -14.91 16.11
N GLY A 347 1.66 -13.92 15.56
CA GLY A 347 0.22 -14.00 15.33
C GLY A 347 -0.10 -14.65 13.97
N ASN A 348 -0.69 -15.85 13.99
CA ASN A 348 -1.08 -16.56 12.77
C ASN A 348 -2.56 -16.90 12.80
N TYR A 349 -3.36 -16.09 12.11
CA TYR A 349 -4.82 -16.18 12.10
C TYR A 349 -5.35 -16.35 10.68
N ASN A 350 -6.43 -17.11 10.52
CA ASN A 350 -7.20 -17.13 9.28
C ASN A 350 -8.10 -15.89 9.26
N VAL A 351 -7.79 -14.92 8.43
CA VAL A 351 -8.53 -13.65 8.35
C VAL A 351 -9.19 -13.57 6.99
N VAL A 352 -10.46 -13.17 6.97
CA VAL A 352 -11.28 -13.00 5.76
C VAL A 352 -11.87 -11.60 5.77
N HIS A 353 -11.83 -10.92 4.64
CA HIS A 353 -12.47 -9.63 4.50
C HIS A 353 -14.00 -9.79 4.45
N HIS A 354 -14.74 -8.84 5.04
CA HIS A 354 -16.21 -8.97 5.13
C HIS A 354 -16.88 -9.19 3.76
N SER A 355 -16.37 -8.56 2.69
CA SER A 355 -16.92 -8.76 1.34
C SER A 355 -16.79 -10.20 0.85
N GLU A 356 -15.65 -10.86 1.07
CA GLU A 356 -15.49 -12.29 0.72
C GLU A 356 -16.38 -13.17 1.60
N TYR A 357 -16.53 -12.79 2.88
CA TYR A 357 -17.36 -13.55 3.80
C TYR A 357 -18.85 -13.42 3.46
N ILE A 358 -19.32 -12.20 3.13
CA ILE A 358 -20.71 -11.97 2.67
C ILE A 358 -20.98 -12.72 1.37
N GLN A 359 -20.08 -12.63 0.38
CA GLN A 359 -20.20 -13.40 -0.86
C GLN A 359 -20.36 -14.89 -0.57
N LYS A 360 -19.52 -15.45 0.29
CA LYS A 360 -19.63 -16.85 0.70
C LYS A 360 -20.97 -17.18 1.34
N LEU A 361 -21.52 -16.30 2.19
CA LEU A 361 -22.84 -16.52 2.80
C LEU A 361 -23.96 -16.51 1.74
N ILE A 362 -23.84 -15.72 0.70
CA ILE A 362 -24.78 -15.69 -0.44
C ILE A 362 -24.64 -17.00 -1.25
N ASP A 363 -23.42 -17.40 -1.59
CA ASP A 363 -23.12 -18.60 -2.39
C ASP A 363 -23.55 -19.88 -1.66
N ASP A 364 -23.38 -19.92 -0.33
CA ASP A 364 -23.81 -21.03 0.55
C ASP A 364 -25.32 -20.99 0.86
N GLU A 365 -26.09 -20.07 0.27
CA GLU A 365 -27.53 -19.84 0.51
C GLU A 365 -27.89 -19.58 1.99
N LYS A 366 -26.92 -19.14 2.80
CA LYS A 366 -27.15 -18.82 4.22
C LYS A 366 -27.88 -17.49 4.42
N ILE A 367 -27.76 -16.59 3.47
CA ILE A 367 -28.54 -15.35 3.38
C ILE A 367 -29.22 -15.29 2.03
N LYS A 368 -30.48 -14.82 2.05
CA LYS A 368 -31.25 -14.58 0.83
C LYS A 368 -31.19 -13.10 0.52
N VAL A 369 -30.65 -12.77 -0.61
CA VAL A 369 -30.60 -11.39 -1.11
C VAL A 369 -31.80 -11.11 -2.02
N SER A 370 -32.34 -9.90 -1.93
CA SER A 370 -33.43 -9.45 -2.78
C SER A 370 -32.86 -8.64 -3.94
N LYS A 371 -33.26 -8.97 -5.16
CA LYS A 371 -32.87 -8.22 -6.37
C LYS A 371 -33.72 -6.94 -6.50
N ASN A 372 -33.49 -5.98 -5.62
CA ASN A 372 -34.26 -4.74 -5.53
C ASN A 372 -33.39 -3.47 -5.62
N LEU A 373 -32.07 -3.61 -5.84
CA LEU A 373 -31.17 -2.48 -6.01
C LEU A 373 -31.39 -1.87 -7.41
N GLU A 374 -32.12 -0.78 -7.44
CA GLU A 374 -32.39 -0.01 -8.65
C GLU A 374 -31.30 1.03 -8.90
N GLY A 375 -31.29 1.59 -10.13
CA GLY A 375 -30.37 2.67 -10.47
C GLY A 375 -28.95 2.21 -10.81
N THR A 376 -28.04 3.15 -10.77
CA THR A 376 -26.64 2.93 -11.17
C THR A 376 -25.74 2.93 -9.95
N VAL A 377 -24.93 1.89 -9.83
CA VAL A 377 -23.93 1.77 -8.78
C VAL A 377 -22.54 1.83 -9.39
N THR A 378 -21.65 2.60 -8.79
CA THR A 378 -20.21 2.53 -9.08
C THR A 378 -19.47 2.01 -7.86
N TYR A 379 -18.33 1.31 -8.07
CA TYR A 379 -17.56 0.73 -6.99
C TYR A 379 -16.18 1.37 -6.85
N HIS A 380 -15.81 1.74 -5.62
CA HIS A 380 -14.48 2.21 -5.29
C HIS A 380 -13.58 1.05 -4.85
N ASP A 381 -12.61 0.68 -5.68
CA ASP A 381 -11.61 -0.31 -5.34
C ASP A 381 -10.64 0.20 -4.26
N ALA A 382 -10.79 -0.30 -3.04
CA ALA A 382 -9.90 0.04 -1.94
C ALA A 382 -8.51 -0.55 -2.17
N CYS A 383 -7.47 0.27 -2.07
CA CYS A 383 -6.10 -0.13 -2.40
C CYS A 383 -5.57 -1.30 -1.57
N TYR A 384 -5.86 -1.34 -0.28
CA TYR A 384 -5.46 -2.43 0.61
C TYR A 384 -6.29 -3.70 0.42
N LEU A 385 -7.46 -3.63 -0.19
CA LEU A 385 -8.23 -4.81 -0.58
C LEU A 385 -7.76 -5.35 -1.94
N GLY A 386 -7.72 -4.49 -2.95
CA GLY A 386 -7.32 -4.86 -4.31
C GLY A 386 -5.81 -5.06 -4.44
N ARG A 387 -5.02 -3.97 -4.55
CA ARG A 387 -3.58 -4.06 -4.86
C ARG A 387 -2.74 -4.88 -3.87
N TYR A 388 -3.08 -4.85 -2.59
CA TYR A 388 -2.35 -5.59 -1.56
C TYR A 388 -2.83 -7.03 -1.37
N ASN A 389 -4.10 -7.33 -1.72
CA ASN A 389 -4.72 -8.61 -1.42
C ASN A 389 -5.40 -9.29 -2.61
N ASP A 390 -5.39 -8.67 -3.80
CA ASP A 390 -5.97 -9.19 -5.05
C ASP A 390 -7.48 -9.46 -4.97
N ILE A 391 -8.21 -8.81 -4.04
CA ILE A 391 -9.65 -8.95 -3.86
C ILE A 391 -10.35 -7.82 -4.63
N TYR A 392 -10.81 -8.10 -5.83
CA TYR A 392 -11.52 -7.17 -6.72
C TYR A 392 -12.95 -7.61 -7.01
N GLU A 393 -13.17 -8.92 -7.14
CA GLU A 393 -14.43 -9.46 -7.65
C GLU A 393 -15.48 -9.63 -6.55
N ALA A 394 -15.10 -10.01 -5.33
CA ALA A 394 -16.06 -10.26 -4.26
C ALA A 394 -17.05 -9.10 -4.01
N PRO A 395 -16.62 -7.83 -3.90
CA PRO A 395 -17.56 -6.71 -3.77
C PRO A 395 -18.48 -6.54 -4.99
N ARG A 396 -17.96 -6.76 -6.21
CA ARG A 396 -18.74 -6.67 -7.45
C ARG A 396 -19.81 -7.75 -7.53
N THR A 397 -19.46 -8.99 -7.21
CA THR A 397 -20.38 -10.13 -7.18
C THR A 397 -21.53 -9.89 -6.20
N ILE A 398 -21.23 -9.31 -5.02
CA ILE A 398 -22.28 -8.92 -4.06
C ILE A 398 -23.23 -7.91 -4.71
N ILE A 399 -22.70 -6.80 -5.26
CA ILE A 399 -23.52 -5.76 -5.88
C ILE A 399 -24.37 -6.35 -7.03
N GLU A 400 -23.77 -7.16 -7.91
CA GLU A 400 -24.47 -7.82 -9.02
C GLU A 400 -25.61 -8.72 -8.55
N SER A 401 -25.43 -9.42 -7.42
CA SER A 401 -26.45 -10.29 -6.85
C SER A 401 -27.71 -9.53 -6.34
N LEU A 402 -27.53 -8.23 -6.05
CA LEU A 402 -28.59 -7.34 -5.53
C LEU A 402 -29.29 -6.55 -6.61
N LEU A 403 -28.71 -6.41 -7.81
CA LEU A 403 -29.28 -5.57 -8.88
C LEU A 403 -30.64 -6.09 -9.34
N SER A 404 -31.61 -5.19 -9.45
CA SER A 404 -32.86 -5.41 -10.16
C SER A 404 -32.64 -5.48 -11.68
N GLU A 405 -33.68 -5.75 -12.45
CA GLU A 405 -33.60 -5.74 -13.94
C GLU A 405 -33.18 -4.35 -14.49
N SER A 406 -33.48 -3.26 -13.78
CA SER A 406 -33.13 -1.90 -14.16
C SER A 406 -31.80 -1.43 -13.58
N GLY A 407 -31.25 -2.15 -12.61
CA GLY A 407 -30.00 -1.81 -11.95
C GLY A 407 -28.76 -2.16 -12.78
N LYS A 408 -27.70 -1.38 -12.66
CA LYS A 408 -26.42 -1.64 -13.35
C LYS A 408 -25.21 -1.17 -12.55
N ILE A 409 -24.07 -1.84 -12.77
CA ILE A 409 -22.76 -1.36 -12.32
C ILE A 409 -22.12 -0.55 -13.46
N VAL A 410 -21.52 0.59 -13.11
CA VAL A 410 -20.68 1.39 -14.00
C VAL A 410 -19.33 1.62 -13.34
N GLU A 411 -18.27 1.23 -14.02
CA GLU A 411 -16.92 1.40 -13.49
C GLU A 411 -16.44 2.85 -13.59
N MET A 412 -15.72 3.30 -12.56
CA MET A 412 -14.99 4.56 -12.62
C MET A 412 -13.86 4.47 -13.65
N LYS A 413 -13.39 5.62 -14.17
CA LYS A 413 -12.30 5.69 -15.14
C LYS A 413 -11.06 4.90 -14.69
N ASP A 414 -10.66 5.07 -13.43
CA ASP A 414 -9.59 4.31 -12.81
C ASP A 414 -10.22 3.25 -11.89
N ASN A 415 -10.10 1.98 -12.22
CA ASN A 415 -10.70 0.88 -11.48
C ASN A 415 -9.73 -0.28 -11.29
N LYS A 416 -10.10 -1.25 -10.48
CA LYS A 416 -9.30 -2.45 -10.14
C LYS A 416 -7.87 -2.06 -9.70
N SER A 417 -6.85 -2.68 -10.27
CA SER A 417 -5.45 -2.39 -9.91
C SER A 417 -5.02 -0.95 -10.22
N GLY A 418 -5.62 -0.34 -11.25
CA GLY A 418 -5.42 1.06 -11.64
C GLY A 418 -6.20 2.08 -10.81
N SER A 419 -7.02 1.66 -9.84
CA SER A 419 -7.89 2.55 -9.06
C SER A 419 -7.12 3.70 -8.39
N LEU A 420 -7.68 4.91 -8.44
CA LEU A 420 -7.15 6.04 -7.68
C LEU A 420 -7.48 5.86 -6.19
N CYS A 421 -6.49 6.12 -5.32
CA CYS A 421 -6.64 6.01 -3.86
C CYS A 421 -7.66 7.01 -3.31
N CYS A 422 -8.34 6.66 -2.22
CA CYS A 422 -9.21 7.58 -1.47
C CYS A 422 -8.46 8.65 -0.67
N GLY A 423 -7.14 8.51 -0.49
CA GLY A 423 -6.30 9.49 0.20
C GLY A 423 -6.02 9.21 1.69
N ALA A 424 -6.73 8.30 2.35
CA ALA A 424 -6.60 8.09 3.81
C ALA A 424 -5.33 7.34 4.24
N GLY A 425 -4.78 6.49 3.36
CA GLY A 425 -3.65 5.63 3.70
C GLY A 425 -2.38 6.39 4.04
N GLY A 426 -1.37 5.68 4.57
CA GLY A 426 -0.10 6.30 4.95
C GLY A 426 -0.17 7.24 6.15
N GLY A 427 -1.26 7.17 6.92
CA GLY A 427 -1.52 8.09 8.03
C GLY A 427 -2.18 9.40 7.62
N ASN A 428 -2.43 9.63 6.31
CA ASN A 428 -3.03 10.88 5.81
C ASN A 428 -4.49 11.09 6.27
N MET A 429 -5.09 10.11 6.90
CA MET A 429 -6.34 10.28 7.63
C MET A 429 -6.19 11.24 8.82
N TRP A 430 -5.00 11.38 9.37
CA TRP A 430 -4.72 12.09 10.62
C TRP A 430 -3.94 13.39 10.42
N HIS A 431 -3.55 13.71 9.21
CA HIS A 431 -2.94 15.00 8.86
C HIS A 431 -3.30 15.40 7.44
N GLU A 432 -3.26 16.67 7.15
CA GLU A 432 -3.53 17.22 5.85
C GLU A 432 -2.25 17.85 5.25
N ILE A 433 -1.95 17.46 4.01
CA ILE A 433 -0.96 18.15 3.19
C ILE A 433 -1.71 19.25 2.44
N THR A 434 -1.40 20.50 2.75
CA THR A 434 -2.10 21.67 2.17
C THR A 434 -1.67 22.00 0.74
N GLU A 435 -0.50 21.52 0.32
CA GLU A 435 -0.03 21.67 -1.05
C GLU A 435 -0.83 20.76 -2.00
N GLY A 436 -1.21 21.31 -3.15
CA GLY A 436 -2.02 20.59 -4.15
C GLY A 436 -3.48 20.40 -3.72
N GLU A 437 -4.18 19.52 -4.41
CA GLU A 437 -5.59 19.21 -4.15
C GLU A 437 -5.76 18.03 -3.19
N ARG A 438 -6.93 17.89 -2.60
CA ARG A 438 -7.26 16.73 -1.77
C ARG A 438 -7.52 15.50 -2.64
N ILE A 439 -6.84 14.40 -2.35
CA ILE A 439 -6.92 13.17 -3.14
C ILE A 439 -8.33 12.58 -3.15
N ASN A 440 -9.06 12.66 -2.01
CA ASN A 440 -10.43 12.16 -1.92
C ASN A 440 -11.39 12.90 -2.84
N ILE A 441 -11.21 14.21 -3.01
CA ILE A 441 -12.04 15.02 -3.93
C ILE A 441 -11.84 14.52 -5.36
N LYS A 442 -10.59 14.38 -5.82
CA LYS A 442 -10.30 13.84 -7.17
C LYS A 442 -10.88 12.44 -7.39
N ARG A 443 -10.87 11.61 -6.35
CA ARG A 443 -11.47 10.27 -6.45
C ARG A 443 -13.00 10.33 -6.50
N PHE A 444 -13.59 11.18 -5.68
CA PHE A 444 -15.04 11.37 -5.65
C PHE A 444 -15.58 11.97 -6.95
N GLU A 445 -14.86 12.89 -7.58
CA GLU A 445 -15.17 13.42 -8.91
C GLU A 445 -15.27 12.29 -9.95
N GLN A 446 -14.39 11.29 -9.92
CA GLN A 446 -14.50 10.14 -10.81
C GLN A 446 -15.77 9.30 -10.55
N ALA A 447 -16.26 9.28 -9.30
CA ALA A 447 -17.54 8.64 -9.01
C ALA A 447 -18.72 9.46 -9.57
N VAL A 448 -18.68 10.77 -9.41
CA VAL A 448 -19.70 11.70 -9.98
C VAL A 448 -19.72 11.62 -11.50
N ASP A 449 -18.57 11.54 -12.16
CA ASP A 449 -18.45 11.42 -13.63
C ASP A 449 -19.14 10.16 -14.17
N THR A 450 -19.32 9.11 -13.36
CA THR A 450 -20.08 7.92 -13.77
C THR A 450 -21.58 8.14 -13.84
N GLN A 451 -22.09 9.24 -13.28
CA GLN A 451 -23.50 9.51 -13.10
C GLN A 451 -24.23 8.41 -12.31
N ALA A 452 -23.52 7.76 -11.39
CA ALA A 452 -24.10 6.75 -10.54
C ALA A 452 -24.92 7.35 -9.39
N ASP A 453 -25.97 6.66 -8.99
CA ASP A 453 -26.81 7.03 -7.83
C ASP A 453 -26.10 6.68 -6.52
N THR A 454 -25.26 5.64 -6.56
CA THR A 454 -24.52 5.12 -5.38
C THR A 454 -23.08 4.84 -5.71
N VAL A 455 -22.16 5.31 -4.84
CA VAL A 455 -20.77 4.80 -4.79
C VAL A 455 -20.66 3.77 -3.67
N ALA A 456 -20.41 2.53 -4.06
CA ALA A 456 -20.19 1.44 -3.13
C ALA A 456 -18.71 1.37 -2.71
N THR A 457 -18.47 1.07 -1.43
CA THR A 457 -17.13 0.85 -0.85
C THR A 457 -17.06 -0.49 -0.14
N ALA A 458 -15.85 -0.92 0.17
CA ALA A 458 -15.60 -2.07 1.04
C ALA A 458 -14.37 -1.77 1.93
N CYS A 459 -14.37 -0.58 2.54
CA CYS A 459 -13.28 -0.11 3.40
C CYS A 459 -13.75 1.03 4.27
N SER A 460 -13.60 0.88 5.58
CA SER A 460 -14.00 1.88 6.56
C SER A 460 -13.36 3.26 6.31
N PHE A 461 -12.07 3.33 5.98
CA PHE A 461 -11.42 4.61 5.67
C PHE A 461 -11.90 5.20 4.35
N CYS A 462 -12.12 4.36 3.33
CA CYS A 462 -12.66 4.85 2.06
C CYS A 462 -14.07 5.40 2.22
N ALA A 463 -14.91 4.80 3.05
CA ALA A 463 -16.26 5.31 3.35
C ALA A 463 -16.20 6.71 3.96
N ILE A 464 -15.32 6.94 4.96
CA ILE A 464 -15.10 8.27 5.55
C ILE A 464 -14.64 9.27 4.49
N MET A 465 -13.65 8.92 3.68
CA MET A 465 -13.06 9.85 2.70
C MET A 465 -14.01 10.19 1.56
N MET A 466 -14.87 9.26 1.13
CA MET A 466 -15.90 9.52 0.13
C MET A 466 -17.01 10.42 0.70
N GLU A 467 -17.44 10.16 1.93
CA GLU A 467 -18.43 10.99 2.61
C GLU A 467 -17.92 12.41 2.86
N ASP A 468 -16.66 12.56 3.29
CA ASP A 468 -16.02 13.87 3.46
C ASP A 468 -15.92 14.63 2.12
N ALA A 469 -15.49 13.96 1.05
CA ALA A 469 -15.42 14.58 -0.28
C ALA A 469 -16.80 15.02 -0.79
N LYS A 470 -17.82 14.19 -0.57
CA LYS A 470 -19.22 14.49 -0.90
C LYS A 470 -19.68 15.78 -0.23
N ASN A 471 -19.42 15.91 1.08
CA ASN A 471 -19.83 17.06 1.87
C ASN A 471 -19.05 18.33 1.45
N VAL A 472 -17.74 18.24 1.26
CA VAL A 472 -16.88 19.37 0.87
C VAL A 472 -17.22 19.89 -0.54
N THR A 473 -17.60 19.02 -1.47
CA THR A 473 -17.93 19.40 -2.86
C THR A 473 -19.37 19.88 -3.03
N GLY A 474 -20.19 19.85 -1.97
CA GLY A 474 -21.61 20.26 -2.03
C GLY A 474 -22.50 19.29 -2.81
N ASN A 475 -22.05 18.06 -3.05
CA ASN A 475 -22.79 17.03 -3.77
C ASN A 475 -23.60 16.11 -2.83
N GLU A 476 -24.03 16.62 -1.68
CA GLU A 476 -24.69 15.86 -0.63
C GLU A 476 -25.90 15.04 -1.12
N ASN A 477 -26.63 15.55 -2.10
CA ASN A 477 -27.82 14.90 -2.67
C ASN A 477 -27.57 14.21 -4.03
N ALA A 478 -26.35 14.28 -4.57
CA ALA A 478 -26.08 13.80 -5.92
C ALA A 478 -25.76 12.31 -5.99
N ILE A 479 -25.11 11.76 -4.96
CA ILE A 479 -24.66 10.37 -4.93
C ILE A 479 -24.61 9.87 -3.48
N GLN A 480 -25.11 8.67 -3.23
CA GLN A 480 -25.00 8.02 -1.92
C GLN A 480 -23.66 7.31 -1.78
N THR A 481 -23.10 7.30 -0.56
CA THR A 481 -21.93 6.49 -0.24
C THR A 481 -22.35 5.35 0.67
N LEU A 482 -22.26 4.10 0.21
CA LEU A 482 -22.65 2.91 0.96
C LEU A 482 -21.52 1.87 0.96
N ASP A 483 -21.39 1.14 2.06
CA ASP A 483 -20.56 -0.07 2.07
C ASP A 483 -21.34 -1.25 1.52
N VAL A 484 -20.63 -2.26 0.99
CA VAL A 484 -21.28 -3.48 0.46
C VAL A 484 -22.12 -4.20 1.51
N ALA A 485 -21.80 -4.07 2.80
CA ALA A 485 -22.61 -4.63 3.87
C ALA A 485 -23.93 -3.88 4.10
N GLU A 486 -24.00 -2.59 3.75
CA GLU A 486 -25.21 -1.77 3.85
C GLU A 486 -26.15 -1.97 2.66
N LEU A 487 -25.62 -2.52 1.55
CA LEU A 487 -26.42 -2.86 0.36
C LEU A 487 -27.16 -4.20 0.53
N VAL A 488 -26.63 -5.12 1.33
CA VAL A 488 -27.19 -6.47 1.61
C VAL A 488 -28.30 -6.41 2.65
#